data_3db6a0d15db148eb2fde027b49634bdd
#
_entry.id   3db6a0d15db148eb2fde027b49634bdd
#
_cell.length_a   1.000
_cell.length_b   1.000
_cell.length_c   1.000
_cell.angle_alpha   90.00
_cell.angle_beta   90.00
_cell.angle_gamma   90.00
#
_symmetry.space_group_name_H-M   'P 1'
#
loop_
_entity.id
_entity.type
_entity.pdbx_description
1 polymer ?
#
loop_
_entity_poly.entity_id
_entity_poly.type
_entity_poly.pdbx_seq_one_letter_code
_entity_poly.pdbx_strand_id
1 'polypeptide(L)' 'MATGTVKWFSDEKGYGFITPDDGSKDLFVHHTGILGDGYRSLTEGAKVSFDAEVGDKGPKAVNVQAI' A
#
# COMPACT_ATOMS: atom_id res chain seq x y z
N MET A 1 -7.10 -1.66 -11.59
CA MET A 1 -6.81 -0.85 -10.40
C MET A 1 -7.68 -1.33 -9.25
N ALA A 2 -7.08 -1.59 -8.12
CA ALA A 2 -7.79 -2.06 -6.94
C ALA A 2 -7.81 -0.99 -5.87
N THR A 3 -8.67 -1.16 -4.87
CA THR A 3 -8.74 -0.24 -3.74
C THR A 3 -8.64 -1.02 -2.44
N GLY A 4 -8.22 -0.35 -1.40
CA GLY A 4 -8.11 -0.95 -0.08
C GLY A 4 -7.92 0.10 0.99
N THR A 5 -7.67 -0.38 2.20
CA THR A 5 -7.47 0.48 3.36
C THR A 5 -6.10 0.19 3.95
N VAL A 6 -5.37 1.23 4.31
CA VAL A 6 -4.06 1.07 4.94
C VAL A 6 -4.27 0.44 6.32
N LYS A 7 -3.72 -0.75 6.51
CA LYS A 7 -3.80 -1.44 7.80
C LYS A 7 -2.84 -0.77 8.80
N TRP A 8 -1.62 -0.56 8.37
CA TRP A 8 -0.63 0.22 9.10
C TRP A 8 0.53 0.56 8.17
N PHE A 9 1.25 1.59 8.51
CA PHE A 9 2.44 1.98 7.76
C PHE A 9 3.45 2.59 8.71
N SER A 10 4.71 2.19 8.56
CA SER A 10 5.79 2.71 9.40
C SER A 10 6.69 3.63 8.57
N ASP A 11 6.62 4.92 8.86
CA ASP A 11 7.46 5.91 8.17
C ASP A 11 8.94 5.65 8.42
N GLU A 12 9.24 5.18 9.61
CA GLU A 12 10.61 4.90 10.01
C GLU A 12 11.19 3.74 9.21
N LYS A 13 10.40 2.68 9.05
CA LYS A 13 10.83 1.50 8.32
C LYS A 13 10.61 1.62 6.82
N GLY A 14 9.71 2.50 6.40
CA GLY A 14 9.41 2.73 5.00
C GLY A 14 8.51 1.70 4.35
N TYR A 15 7.72 0.97 5.12
CA TYR A 15 6.79 -0.02 4.57
C TYR A 15 5.58 -0.21 5.49
N GLY A 16 4.59 -0.89 4.95
CA GLY A 16 3.38 -1.21 5.69
C GLY A 16 2.55 -2.24 4.94
N PHE A 17 1.28 -2.32 5.29
CA PHE A 17 0.35 -3.27 4.68
C PHE A 17 -0.97 -2.61 4.37
N ILE A 18 -1.60 -3.08 3.29
CA ILE A 18 -2.91 -2.63 2.84
C ILE A 18 -3.85 -3.82 2.87
N THR A 19 -5.05 -3.62 3.42
CA THR A 19 -6.10 -4.63 3.40
C THR A 19 -6.99 -4.34 2.19
N PRO A 20 -6.97 -5.21 1.16
CA PRO A 20 -7.79 -4.98 -0.03
C PRO A 20 -9.28 -5.01 0.29
N ASP A 21 -10.05 -4.19 -0.43
CA ASP A 21 -11.50 -4.13 -0.24
C ASP A 21 -12.23 -5.40 -0.66
N ASP A 22 -11.61 -6.19 -1.54
CA ASP A 22 -12.22 -7.44 -2.03
C ASP A 22 -12.07 -8.61 -1.05
N GLY A 23 -11.48 -8.39 0.10
CA GLY A 23 -11.30 -9.44 1.10
C GLY A 23 -10.09 -10.32 0.89
N SER A 24 -9.23 -10.00 -0.06
CA SER A 24 -7.99 -10.73 -0.28
C SER A 24 -7.03 -10.54 0.89
N LYS A 25 -5.95 -11.31 0.88
CA LYS A 25 -4.91 -11.17 1.92
C LYS A 25 -4.27 -9.80 1.87
N ASP A 26 -3.80 -9.34 3.01
CA ASP A 26 -3.09 -8.07 3.11
C ASP A 26 -1.91 -8.04 2.15
N LEU A 27 -1.69 -6.88 1.54
CA LEU A 27 -0.60 -6.68 0.60
C LEU A 27 0.49 -5.84 1.25
N PHE A 28 1.73 -6.24 1.00
CA PHE A 28 2.88 -5.45 1.41
C PHE A 28 2.96 -4.19 0.55
N VAL A 29 3.27 -3.06 1.16
CA VAL A 29 3.51 -1.80 0.44
C VAL A 29 4.80 -1.19 0.94
N HIS A 30 5.70 -0.84 0.00
CA HIS A 30 6.95 -0.17 0.31
C HIS A 30 6.84 1.30 -0.11
N HIS A 31 7.57 2.20 0.55
CA HIS A 31 7.47 3.62 0.23
C HIS A 31 7.78 3.92 -1.23
N THR A 32 8.61 3.12 -1.87
CA THR A 32 8.92 3.28 -3.29
C THR A 32 7.73 2.95 -4.20
N GLY A 33 6.75 2.23 -3.68
CA GLY A 33 5.53 1.90 -4.41
C GLY A 33 4.41 2.93 -4.25
N ILE A 34 4.65 3.98 -3.49
CA ILE A 34 3.65 5.03 -3.27
C ILE A 34 3.87 6.15 -4.28
N LEU A 35 2.81 6.51 -5.00
CA LEU A 35 2.86 7.60 -5.96
C LEU A 35 2.74 8.95 -5.24
N GLY A 36 3.41 9.95 -5.76
CA GLY A 36 3.32 11.32 -5.25
C GLY A 36 4.67 11.96 -5.14
N ASP A 37 4.67 13.28 -4.93
CA ASP A 37 5.87 14.07 -4.74
C ASP A 37 6.16 14.23 -3.26
N GLY A 38 7.43 14.31 -2.92
CA GLY A 38 7.84 14.59 -1.55
C GLY A 38 7.72 13.38 -0.63
N TYR A 39 7.20 13.62 0.56
CA TYR A 39 7.15 12.60 1.59
C TYR A 39 6.12 11.50 1.25
N ARG A 40 6.60 10.28 1.17
CA ARG A 40 5.77 9.14 0.77
C ARG A 40 5.42 8.30 1.98
N SER A 41 4.33 8.65 2.62
CA SER A 41 3.83 7.87 3.73
C SER A 41 2.34 7.69 3.60
N LEU A 42 1.82 6.71 4.34
CA LEU A 42 0.40 6.41 4.36
C LEU A 42 -0.11 6.53 5.79
N THR A 43 -1.36 6.98 5.91
CA THR A 43 -2.00 7.09 7.21
C THR A 43 -2.81 5.84 7.48
N GLU A 44 -2.68 5.27 8.67
CA GLU A 44 -3.47 4.12 9.08
C GLU A 44 -4.96 4.41 8.92
N GLY A 45 -5.66 3.49 8.27
CA GLY A 45 -7.09 3.65 8.01
C GLY A 45 -7.41 4.44 6.75
N ALA A 46 -6.41 5.00 6.08
CA ALA A 46 -6.66 5.78 4.86
C ALA A 46 -7.05 4.87 3.70
N LYS A 47 -7.93 5.39 2.84
CA LYS A 47 -8.35 4.69 1.63
C LYS A 47 -7.36 4.96 0.52
N VAL A 48 -6.96 3.92 -0.21
CA VAL A 48 -6.00 4.04 -1.29
C VAL A 48 -6.41 3.23 -2.50
N SER A 49 -5.91 3.63 -3.66
CA SER A 49 -5.98 2.80 -4.87
C SER A 49 -4.57 2.27 -5.13
N PHE A 50 -4.49 1.11 -5.75
CA PHE A 50 -3.20 0.49 -6.00
C PHE A 50 -3.31 -0.59 -7.07
N ASP A 51 -2.16 -1.07 -7.55
CA ASP A 51 -2.07 -2.24 -8.41
C ASP A 51 -1.44 -3.36 -7.60
N ALA A 52 -1.97 -4.56 -7.74
CA ALA A 52 -1.41 -5.73 -7.07
C ALA A 52 -0.35 -6.36 -7.97
N GLU A 53 0.76 -6.74 -7.38
CA GLU A 53 1.87 -7.35 -8.10
C GLU A 53 2.46 -8.47 -7.25
N VAL A 54 2.92 -9.53 -7.90
CA VAL A 54 3.58 -10.63 -7.18
C VAL A 54 5.08 -10.38 -7.20
N GLY A 55 5.64 -10.17 -6.01
CA GLY A 55 7.07 -9.99 -5.83
C GLY A 55 7.72 -11.23 -5.23
N ASP A 56 9.02 -11.13 -4.96
CA ASP A 56 9.81 -12.23 -4.40
C ASP A 56 9.29 -12.68 -3.04
N LYS A 57 8.72 -11.77 -2.30
CA LYS A 57 8.21 -12.05 -0.95
C LYS A 57 6.71 -12.28 -0.91
N GLY A 58 6.07 -12.39 -2.07
CA GLY A 58 4.65 -12.58 -2.18
C GLY A 58 3.94 -11.36 -2.75
N PRO A 59 2.60 -11.29 -2.63
CA PRO A 59 1.86 -10.17 -3.22
C PRO A 59 2.19 -8.84 -2.56
N LYS A 60 2.31 -7.81 -3.38
CA LYS A 60 2.59 -6.45 -2.92
C LYS A 60 1.76 -5.44 -3.69
N ALA A 61 1.57 -4.27 -3.09
CA ALA A 61 0.87 -3.16 -3.73
C ALA A 61 1.90 -2.21 -4.33
N VAL A 62 1.63 -1.76 -5.56
CA VAL A 62 2.47 -0.78 -6.25
C VAL A 62 1.57 0.31 -6.80
N ASN A 63 2.14 1.44 -7.19
CA ASN A 63 1.38 2.59 -7.70
C ASN A 63 0.29 3.01 -6.71
N VAL A 64 0.61 2.98 -5.43
CA VAL A 64 -0.34 3.29 -4.36
C VAL A 64 -0.60 4.79 -4.30
N GLN A 65 -1.86 5.15 -4.23
CA GLN A 65 -2.27 6.54 -4.27
C GLN A 65 -3.47 6.75 -3.34
N ALA A 66 -3.43 7.81 -2.55
CA ALA A 66 -4.55 8.14 -1.68
C ALA A 66 -5.75 8.58 -2.51
N ILE A 67 -6.93 8.17 -2.10
CA ILE A 67 -8.18 8.56 -2.79
C ILE A 67 -9.18 9.18 -1.83
#